data_455fbeafb174b343ff06c33cb312527c
#
_entry.id   455fbeafb174b343ff06c33cb312527c
#
_cell.length_a   1.000
_cell.length_b   1.000
_cell.length_c   1.000
_cell.angle_alpha   90.00
_cell.angle_beta   90.00
_cell.angle_gamma   90.00
#
_symmetry.space_group_name_H-M   'P 1'
#
loop_
_entity.id
_entity.type
_entity.pdbx_description
1 polymer ?
#
loop_
_entity_poly.entity_id
_entity_poly.type
_entity_poly.pdbx_seq_one_letter_code
_entity_poly.pdbx_strand_id
1 'polypeptide(L)'
;MNILLVDDHAVVRQGYASLLRALLPAIEVREAASGEEALSRVQEAVPHLVIMDFGLPGISGLETTRRLRQRLPQLRVLFFSMHDELPLVRQALEAGASGYLTKSSAPEVLIEAVRRILDGHAYIEQALATELAYTPRDQRLKGMTPRELEIFLMLAKGTPARLIAEQLSISSKTVSNHLTLLKSKLQVSSHAELVHLGIDMGVVRVAG
;
A
#
# COMPACT_ATOMS: atom_id res chain seq x y z
N MET A 1 24.80 -0.65 -3.46
CA MET A 1 23.41 -0.28 -3.79
C MET A 1 22.74 0.32 -2.56
N ASN A 2 21.71 1.14 -2.72
CA ASN A 2 20.98 1.74 -1.60
C ASN A 2 19.48 1.49 -1.74
N ILE A 3 18.82 1.25 -0.60
CA ILE A 3 17.38 1.05 -0.46
C ILE A 3 16.84 2.14 0.46
N LEU A 4 15.66 2.67 0.14
CA LEU A 4 14.88 3.51 1.03
C LEU A 4 13.70 2.70 1.56
N LEU A 5 13.64 2.46 2.87
CA LEU A 5 12.52 1.82 3.55
C LEU A 5 11.60 2.88 4.14
N VAL A 6 10.33 2.87 3.73
CA VAL A 6 9.32 3.86 4.11
C VAL A 6 8.19 3.16 4.86
N ASP A 7 8.05 3.47 6.15
CA ASP A 7 7.04 2.90 7.05
C ASP A 7 6.86 3.85 8.24
N ASP A 8 5.66 4.16 8.65
CA ASP A 8 5.40 5.06 9.78
C ASP A 8 5.56 4.38 11.15
N HIS A 9 5.46 3.06 11.20
CA HIS A 9 5.62 2.27 12.42
C HIS A 9 7.10 2.07 12.77
N ALA A 10 7.63 2.86 13.70
CA ALA A 10 9.06 2.89 14.03
C ALA A 10 9.65 1.50 14.35
N VAL A 11 8.97 0.68 15.14
CA VAL A 11 9.43 -0.68 15.53
C VAL A 11 9.51 -1.59 14.30
N VAL A 12 8.50 -1.56 13.45
CA VAL A 12 8.43 -2.34 12.19
C VAL A 12 9.56 -1.90 11.26
N ARG A 13 9.68 -0.60 11.03
CA ARG A 13 10.71 -0.02 10.16
C ARG A 13 12.12 -0.38 10.62
N GLN A 14 12.44 -0.20 11.90
CA GLN A 14 13.75 -0.55 12.47
C GLN A 14 14.04 -2.05 12.38
N GLY A 15 13.03 -2.89 12.64
CA GLY A 15 13.16 -4.34 12.54
C GLY A 15 13.53 -4.79 11.12
N TYR A 16 12.78 -4.33 10.11
CA TYR A 16 13.07 -4.67 8.72
C TYR A 16 14.36 -4.00 8.20
N ALA A 17 14.69 -2.79 8.63
CA ALA A 17 15.95 -2.16 8.28
C ALA A 17 17.14 -2.98 8.81
N SER A 18 17.06 -3.48 10.04
CA SER A 18 18.08 -4.34 10.65
C SER A 18 18.20 -5.67 9.92
N LEU A 19 17.07 -6.29 9.58
CA LEU A 19 17.02 -7.53 8.78
C LEU A 19 17.68 -7.36 7.41
N LEU A 20 17.32 -6.30 6.69
CA LEU A 20 17.88 -6.00 5.36
C LEU A 20 19.39 -5.78 5.44
N ARG A 21 19.88 -5.02 6.43
CA ARG A 21 21.33 -4.81 6.64
C ARG A 21 22.07 -6.11 6.95
N ALA A 22 21.47 -6.99 7.75
CA ALA A 22 22.08 -8.27 8.13
C ALA A 22 22.17 -9.26 6.95
N LEU A 23 21.11 -9.36 6.14
CA LEU A 23 21.01 -10.35 5.06
C LEU A 23 21.48 -9.84 3.69
N LEU A 24 21.63 -8.51 3.55
CA LEU A 24 22.10 -7.84 2.34
C LEU A 24 23.24 -6.85 2.68
N PRO A 25 24.40 -7.31 3.18
CA PRO A 25 25.44 -6.44 3.72
C PRO A 25 26.07 -5.48 2.69
N ALA A 26 25.92 -5.75 1.39
CA ALA A 26 26.37 -4.87 0.31
C ALA A 26 25.38 -3.73 0.01
N ILE A 27 24.27 -3.63 0.75
CA ILE A 27 23.19 -2.66 0.51
C ILE A 27 23.10 -1.70 1.70
N GLU A 28 23.19 -0.41 1.41
CA GLU A 28 22.88 0.65 2.38
C GLU A 28 21.36 0.78 2.51
N VAL A 29 20.84 0.75 3.74
CA VAL A 29 19.41 0.93 4.03
C VAL A 29 19.19 2.27 4.74
N ARG A 30 18.49 3.17 4.07
CA ARG A 30 17.99 4.45 4.59
C ARG A 30 16.51 4.32 4.95
N GLU A 31 16.04 5.16 5.85
CA GLU A 31 14.70 5.06 6.42
C GLU A 31 13.94 6.38 6.24
N ALA A 32 12.61 6.30 6.10
CA ALA A 32 11.69 7.42 6.14
C ALA A 32 10.40 7.01 6.87
N ALA A 33 9.82 7.92 7.64
CA ALA A 33 8.61 7.68 8.44
C ALA A 33 7.32 8.20 7.78
N SER A 34 7.42 8.87 6.63
CA SER A 34 6.27 9.41 5.90
C SER A 34 6.56 9.51 4.41
N GLY A 35 5.51 9.74 3.62
CA GLY A 35 5.66 9.97 2.19
C GLY A 35 6.41 11.27 1.87
N GLU A 36 6.20 12.32 2.66
CA GLU A 36 6.88 13.60 2.52
C GLU A 36 8.39 13.45 2.79
N GLU A 37 8.75 12.72 3.85
CA GLU A 37 10.15 12.41 4.14
C GLU A 37 10.77 11.57 3.03
N ALA A 38 10.06 10.57 2.52
CA ALA A 38 10.53 9.75 1.40
C ALA A 38 10.82 10.60 0.16
N LEU A 39 9.94 11.55 -0.18
CA LEU A 39 10.17 12.48 -1.30
C LEU A 39 11.42 13.34 -1.09
N SER A 40 11.66 13.82 0.15
CA SER A 40 12.87 14.59 0.50
C SER A 40 14.14 13.74 0.39
N ARG A 41 14.12 12.52 0.98
CA ARG A 41 15.27 11.60 0.95
C ARG A 41 15.69 11.20 -0.47
N VAL A 42 14.72 11.02 -1.36
CA VAL A 42 15.01 10.69 -2.77
C VAL A 42 15.65 11.88 -3.52
N GLN A 43 15.35 13.12 -3.13
CA GLN A 43 16.05 14.30 -3.69
C GLN A 43 17.50 14.38 -3.24
N GLU A 44 17.82 13.97 -2.01
CA GLU A 44 19.20 13.93 -1.50
C GLU A 44 20.05 12.87 -2.23
N ALA A 45 19.49 11.67 -2.39
CA ALA A 45 20.13 10.58 -3.11
C ALA A 45 19.08 9.59 -3.64
N VAL A 46 19.06 9.38 -4.94
CA VAL A 46 18.13 8.45 -5.61
C VAL A 46 18.44 7.01 -5.20
N PRO A 47 17.50 6.28 -4.56
CA PRO A 47 17.69 4.88 -4.21
C PRO A 47 17.53 3.98 -5.43
N HIS A 48 18.14 2.77 -5.38
CA HIS A 48 17.94 1.73 -6.39
C HIS A 48 16.58 1.05 -6.24
N LEU A 49 16.03 1.05 -5.01
CA LEU A 49 14.74 0.48 -4.66
C LEU A 49 14.12 1.27 -3.51
N VAL A 50 12.84 1.54 -3.58
CA VAL A 50 12.02 2.00 -2.45
C VAL A 50 11.15 0.84 -2.00
N ILE A 51 11.22 0.47 -0.71
CA ILE A 51 10.26 -0.41 -0.05
C ILE A 51 9.25 0.52 0.61
N MET A 52 7.99 0.44 0.18
CA MET A 52 6.96 1.42 0.48
C MET A 52 5.81 0.79 1.23
N ASP A 53 5.49 1.29 2.43
CA ASP A 53 4.22 0.95 3.06
C ASP A 53 3.07 1.68 2.36
N PHE A 54 1.90 1.07 2.38
CA PHE A 54 0.69 1.62 1.78
C PHE A 54 0.09 2.72 2.67
N GLY A 55 -0.11 2.43 3.96
CA GLY A 55 -0.81 3.24 4.94
C GLY A 55 0.05 4.28 5.63
N LEU A 56 0.60 5.26 4.90
CA LEU A 56 1.40 6.33 5.48
C LEU A 56 0.54 7.51 5.95
N PRO A 57 0.94 8.23 7.01
CA PRO A 57 0.32 9.49 7.40
C PRO A 57 0.57 10.57 6.34
N GLY A 58 -0.33 11.56 6.26
CA GLY A 58 -0.23 12.62 5.26
C GLY A 58 -0.53 12.09 3.84
N ILE A 59 0.46 12.11 2.97
CA ILE A 59 0.33 11.47 1.65
C ILE A 59 0.54 9.96 1.74
N SER A 60 -0.39 9.19 1.17
CA SER A 60 -0.30 7.72 1.17
C SER A 60 0.92 7.22 0.40
N GLY A 61 1.34 5.96 0.67
CA GLY A 61 2.43 5.33 -0.07
C GLY A 61 2.15 5.27 -1.57
N LEU A 62 0.88 5.12 -1.97
CA LEU A 62 0.49 5.12 -3.38
C LEU A 62 0.66 6.50 -4.03
N GLU A 63 0.24 7.57 -3.37
CA GLU A 63 0.44 8.93 -3.85
C GLU A 63 1.94 9.29 -3.88
N THR A 64 2.68 8.87 -2.86
CA THR A 64 4.14 9.03 -2.82
C THR A 64 4.79 8.33 -4.00
N THR A 65 4.40 7.08 -4.29
CA THR A 65 4.90 6.31 -5.44
C THR A 65 4.60 7.01 -6.77
N ARG A 66 3.37 7.53 -6.96
CA ARG A 66 3.01 8.28 -8.18
C ARG A 66 3.92 9.49 -8.38
N ARG A 67 4.14 10.29 -7.33
CA ARG A 67 5.03 11.48 -7.39
C ARG A 67 6.47 11.11 -7.66
N LEU A 68 6.98 10.04 -7.04
CA LEU A 68 8.32 9.53 -7.29
C LEU A 68 8.47 9.05 -8.73
N ARG A 69 7.52 8.27 -9.23
CA ARG A 69 7.53 7.72 -10.59
C ARG A 69 7.35 8.79 -11.68
N GLN A 70 6.62 9.87 -11.41
CA GLN A 70 6.53 11.01 -12.32
C GLN A 70 7.89 11.68 -12.53
N ARG A 71 8.71 11.79 -11.49
CA ARG A 71 10.04 12.41 -11.53
C ARG A 71 11.14 11.43 -11.97
N LEU A 72 11.01 10.19 -11.56
CA LEU A 72 11.99 9.12 -11.76
C LEU A 72 11.30 7.88 -12.34
N PRO A 73 10.99 7.85 -13.65
CA PRO A 73 10.23 6.77 -14.29
C PRO A 73 10.86 5.38 -14.14
N GLN A 74 12.17 5.29 -13.91
CA GLN A 74 12.89 4.02 -13.74
C GLN A 74 13.05 3.59 -12.28
N LEU A 75 12.57 4.41 -11.31
CA LEU A 75 12.67 4.06 -9.90
C LEU A 75 11.85 2.81 -9.59
N ARG A 76 12.49 1.83 -8.99
CA ARG A 76 11.84 0.59 -8.56
C ARG A 76 11.15 0.81 -7.22
N VAL A 77 9.91 0.35 -7.11
CA VAL A 77 9.12 0.45 -5.88
C VAL A 77 8.52 -0.92 -5.57
N LEU A 78 8.81 -1.44 -4.38
CA LEU A 78 8.17 -2.63 -3.81
C LEU A 78 7.18 -2.17 -2.74
N PHE A 79 5.90 -2.43 -2.92
CA PHE A 79 4.95 -2.27 -1.82
C PHE A 79 5.12 -3.42 -0.82
N PHE A 80 5.20 -3.05 0.46
CA PHE A 80 5.31 -3.98 1.57
C PHE A 80 4.33 -3.53 2.65
N SER A 81 3.16 -4.16 2.71
CA SER A 81 2.00 -3.65 3.44
C SER A 81 1.23 -4.74 4.18
N MET A 82 0.44 -4.35 5.19
CA MET A 82 -0.53 -5.25 5.84
C MET A 82 -1.75 -5.55 4.97
N HIS A 83 -1.93 -4.82 3.87
CA HIS A 83 -3.07 -4.96 2.96
C HIS A 83 -2.81 -6.07 1.93
N ASP A 84 -3.76 -7.00 1.81
CA ASP A 84 -3.78 -8.06 0.80
C ASP A 84 -4.98 -7.93 -0.17
N GLU A 85 -5.79 -6.88 -0.02
CA GLU A 85 -6.96 -6.66 -0.86
C GLU A 85 -6.58 -6.34 -2.29
N LEU A 86 -7.05 -7.17 -3.24
CA LEU A 86 -6.71 -7.07 -4.66
C LEU A 86 -6.92 -5.67 -5.27
N PRO A 87 -7.95 -4.89 -4.91
CA PRO A 87 -8.09 -3.53 -5.43
C PRO A 87 -6.91 -2.62 -5.08
N LEU A 88 -6.33 -2.74 -3.86
CA LEU A 88 -5.14 -1.97 -3.45
C LEU A 88 -3.89 -2.46 -4.16
N VAL A 89 -3.72 -3.78 -4.27
CA VAL A 89 -2.62 -4.39 -5.03
C VAL A 89 -2.64 -3.89 -6.48
N ARG A 90 -3.81 -3.89 -7.13
CA ARG A 90 -3.98 -3.37 -8.51
C ARG A 90 -3.60 -1.89 -8.61
N GLN A 91 -4.05 -1.05 -7.67
CA GLN A 91 -3.68 0.36 -7.68
C GLN A 91 -2.18 0.58 -7.51
N ALA A 92 -1.51 -0.22 -6.69
CA ALA A 92 -0.05 -0.17 -6.52
C ALA A 92 0.67 -0.50 -7.85
N LEU A 93 0.25 -1.58 -8.53
CA LEU A 93 0.82 -1.98 -9.81
C LEU A 93 0.54 -0.92 -10.91
N GLU A 94 -0.66 -0.35 -10.95
CA GLU A 94 -1.03 0.74 -11.87
C GLU A 94 -0.26 2.04 -11.61
N ALA A 95 0.15 2.29 -10.36
CA ALA A 95 1.04 3.40 -10.01
C ALA A 95 2.49 3.15 -10.46
N GLY A 96 2.78 1.97 -11.01
CA GLY A 96 4.09 1.59 -11.52
C GLY A 96 4.98 0.90 -10.49
N ALA A 97 4.39 0.24 -9.49
CA ALA A 97 5.16 -0.60 -8.58
C ALA A 97 5.83 -1.76 -9.34
N SER A 98 7.07 -2.04 -8.97
CA SER A 98 7.84 -3.19 -9.45
C SER A 98 7.47 -4.48 -8.74
N GLY A 99 6.75 -4.37 -7.61
CA GLY A 99 6.30 -5.52 -6.86
C GLY A 99 5.34 -5.19 -5.72
N TYR A 100 4.75 -6.26 -5.17
CA TYR A 100 3.87 -6.21 -4.01
C TYR A 100 4.07 -7.43 -3.12
N LEU A 101 4.22 -7.19 -1.82
CA LEU A 101 4.40 -8.20 -0.80
C LEU A 101 3.62 -7.83 0.46
N THR A 102 3.02 -8.81 1.13
CA THR A 102 2.36 -8.58 2.41
C THR A 102 3.35 -8.64 3.57
N LYS A 103 3.11 -7.85 4.63
CA LYS A 103 3.92 -7.89 5.87
C LYS A 103 3.70 -9.18 6.68
N SER A 104 2.73 -10.02 6.30
CA SER A 104 2.51 -11.35 6.86
C SER A 104 3.45 -12.41 6.28
N SER A 105 4.13 -12.11 5.16
CA SER A 105 5.08 -13.02 4.54
C SER A 105 6.33 -13.21 5.41
N ALA A 106 6.94 -14.39 5.29
CA ALA A 106 8.19 -14.68 5.99
C ALA A 106 9.32 -13.70 5.57
N PRO A 107 10.23 -13.37 6.49
CA PRO A 107 11.34 -12.43 6.21
C PRO A 107 12.18 -12.79 4.99
N GLU A 108 12.36 -14.08 4.73
CA GLU A 108 13.12 -14.60 3.58
C GLU A 108 12.49 -14.21 2.25
N VAL A 109 11.16 -14.14 2.21
CA VAL A 109 10.39 -13.74 1.00
C VAL A 109 10.65 -12.27 0.66
N LEU A 110 10.75 -11.41 1.67
CA LEU A 110 11.14 -10.00 1.45
C LEU A 110 12.53 -9.90 0.84
N ILE A 111 13.49 -10.67 1.34
CA ILE A 111 14.86 -10.67 0.82
C ILE A 111 14.90 -11.17 -0.62
N GLU A 112 14.13 -12.22 -0.95
CA GLU A 112 14.00 -12.71 -2.32
C GLU A 112 13.38 -11.64 -3.23
N ALA A 113 12.30 -11.01 -2.82
CA ALA A 113 11.62 -9.95 -3.56
C ALA A 113 12.57 -8.78 -3.87
N VAL A 114 13.33 -8.33 -2.85
CA VAL A 114 14.33 -7.26 -2.99
C VAL A 114 15.39 -7.63 -4.03
N ARG A 115 15.97 -8.82 -3.95
CA ARG A 115 17.00 -9.29 -4.91
C ARG A 115 16.44 -9.32 -6.33
N ARG A 116 15.29 -9.95 -6.54
CA ARG A 116 14.66 -10.07 -7.87
C ARG A 116 14.36 -8.70 -8.49
N ILE A 117 13.85 -7.77 -7.67
CA ILE A 117 13.54 -6.42 -8.17
C ILE A 117 14.82 -5.65 -8.49
N LEU A 118 15.88 -5.78 -7.69
CA LEU A 118 17.18 -5.16 -7.98
C LEU A 118 17.83 -5.75 -9.24
N ASP A 119 17.56 -7.01 -9.56
CA ASP A 119 17.98 -7.67 -10.82
C ASP A 119 17.09 -7.30 -12.01
N GLY A 120 16.07 -6.45 -11.82
CA GLY A 120 15.21 -5.94 -12.89
C GLY A 120 13.94 -6.75 -13.14
N HIS A 121 13.60 -7.72 -12.30
CA HIS A 121 12.40 -8.53 -12.40
C HIS A 121 11.28 -7.96 -11.53
N ALA A 122 10.03 -8.12 -11.95
CA ALA A 122 8.89 -7.87 -11.08
C ALA A 122 8.73 -8.98 -10.03
N TYR A 123 8.18 -8.63 -8.87
CA TYR A 123 7.87 -9.61 -7.82
C TYR A 123 6.49 -9.33 -7.22
N ILE A 124 5.59 -10.28 -7.35
CA ILE A 124 4.30 -10.27 -6.65
C ILE A 124 4.22 -11.58 -5.86
N GLU A 125 3.82 -11.49 -4.61
CA GLU A 125 3.57 -12.68 -3.79
C GLU A 125 2.66 -13.66 -4.53
N GLN A 126 3.05 -14.94 -4.57
CA GLN A 126 2.41 -15.93 -5.43
C GLN A 126 0.90 -16.06 -5.21
N ALA A 127 0.45 -16.00 -3.96
CA ALA A 127 -0.98 -16.05 -3.64
C ALA A 127 -1.73 -14.87 -4.29
N LEU A 128 -1.20 -13.65 -4.15
CA LEU A 128 -1.78 -12.44 -4.74
C LEU A 128 -1.74 -12.47 -6.27
N ALA A 129 -0.64 -12.94 -6.85
CA ALA A 129 -0.51 -13.07 -8.31
C ALA A 129 -1.56 -14.03 -8.88
N THR A 130 -1.79 -15.15 -8.20
CA THR A 130 -2.82 -16.12 -8.58
C THR A 130 -4.21 -15.50 -8.49
N GLU A 131 -4.56 -14.87 -7.37
CA GLU A 131 -5.86 -14.21 -7.20
C GLU A 131 -6.08 -13.10 -8.23
N LEU A 132 -5.05 -12.30 -8.53
CA LEU A 132 -5.12 -11.25 -9.55
C LEU A 132 -5.44 -11.77 -10.94
N ALA A 133 -4.91 -12.95 -11.30
CA ALA A 133 -5.14 -13.58 -12.59
C ALA A 133 -6.58 -14.09 -12.78
N TYR A 134 -7.21 -14.55 -11.70
CA TYR A 134 -8.56 -15.13 -11.75
C TYR A 134 -9.67 -14.18 -11.32
N THR A 135 -9.36 -13.06 -10.65
CA THR A 135 -10.37 -12.11 -10.18
C THR A 135 -10.51 -10.95 -11.16
N PRO A 136 -11.66 -10.76 -11.81
CA PRO A 136 -11.92 -9.61 -12.67
C PRO A 136 -11.81 -8.29 -11.90
N ARG A 137 -11.48 -7.22 -12.61
CA ARG A 137 -11.49 -5.88 -12.05
C ARG A 137 -12.92 -5.40 -11.85
N ASP A 138 -13.26 -5.00 -10.64
CA ASP A 138 -14.56 -4.37 -10.40
C ASP A 138 -14.59 -2.92 -10.92
N GLN A 139 -15.47 -2.68 -11.88
CA GLN A 139 -15.59 -1.36 -12.52
C GLN A 139 -16.12 -0.28 -11.56
N ARG A 140 -16.85 -0.66 -10.50
CA ARG A 140 -17.40 0.26 -9.49
C ARG A 140 -16.31 0.98 -8.70
N LEU A 141 -15.12 0.37 -8.59
CA LEU A 141 -13.94 0.95 -7.92
C LEU A 141 -13.13 1.88 -8.83
N LYS A 142 -13.51 1.97 -10.12
CA LYS A 142 -12.82 2.83 -11.08
C LYS A 142 -13.02 4.30 -10.70
N GLY A 143 -11.92 5.06 -10.66
CA GLY A 143 -11.96 6.48 -10.31
C GLY A 143 -11.96 6.79 -8.81
N MET A 144 -11.84 5.77 -7.95
CA MET A 144 -11.52 6.00 -6.55
C MET A 144 -10.06 6.46 -6.41
N THR A 145 -9.86 7.48 -5.60
CA THR A 145 -8.52 7.82 -5.15
C THR A 145 -7.99 6.74 -4.21
N PRO A 146 -6.67 6.63 -4.02
CA PRO A 146 -6.09 5.67 -3.08
C PRO A 146 -6.70 5.76 -1.69
N ARG A 147 -6.85 6.98 -1.18
CA ARG A 147 -7.39 7.24 0.16
C ARG A 147 -8.88 6.88 0.27
N GLU A 148 -9.64 7.13 -0.78
CA GLU A 148 -11.05 6.71 -0.83
C GLU A 148 -11.19 5.19 -0.83
N LEU A 149 -10.35 4.48 -1.59
CA LEU A 149 -10.37 3.03 -1.62
C LEU A 149 -9.95 2.43 -0.28
N GLU A 150 -8.90 2.95 0.34
CA GLU A 150 -8.43 2.52 1.66
C GLU A 150 -9.54 2.69 2.72
N ILE A 151 -10.15 3.87 2.78
CA ILE A 151 -11.26 4.15 3.71
C ILE A 151 -12.47 3.27 3.39
N PHE A 152 -12.80 3.06 2.10
CA PHE A 152 -13.89 2.16 1.69
C PHE A 152 -13.67 0.74 2.22
N LEU A 153 -12.48 0.17 2.04
CA LEU A 153 -12.15 -1.18 2.49
C LEU A 153 -12.24 -1.32 4.02
N MET A 154 -11.76 -0.32 4.75
CA MET A 154 -11.87 -0.31 6.22
C MET A 154 -13.33 -0.21 6.68
N LEU A 155 -14.13 0.64 6.05
CA LEU A 155 -15.56 0.77 6.33
C LEU A 155 -16.32 -0.51 5.97
N ALA A 156 -16.00 -1.12 4.84
CA ALA A 156 -16.60 -2.37 4.39
C ALA A 156 -16.30 -3.54 5.34
N LYS A 157 -15.11 -3.55 5.95
CA LYS A 157 -14.73 -4.49 7.02
C LYS A 157 -15.38 -4.19 8.38
N GLY A 158 -16.21 -3.14 8.46
CA GLY A 158 -16.88 -2.74 9.69
C GLY A 158 -16.00 -1.95 10.67
N THR A 159 -14.85 -1.45 10.24
CA THR A 159 -13.99 -0.63 11.11
C THR A 159 -14.69 0.68 11.46
N PRO A 160 -14.85 1.02 12.76
CA PRO A 160 -15.47 2.27 13.17
C PRO A 160 -14.70 3.50 12.65
N ALA A 161 -15.41 4.54 12.23
CA ALA A 161 -14.83 5.77 11.67
C ALA A 161 -13.77 6.41 12.58
N ARG A 162 -13.93 6.30 13.91
CA ARG A 162 -12.94 6.77 14.89
C ARG A 162 -11.61 6.02 14.75
N LEU A 163 -11.65 4.68 14.65
CA LEU A 163 -10.45 3.86 14.50
C LEU A 163 -9.79 4.10 13.14
N ILE A 164 -10.59 4.29 12.07
CA ILE A 164 -10.07 4.69 10.76
C ILE A 164 -9.31 6.01 10.86
N ALA A 165 -9.88 7.00 11.57
CA ALA A 165 -9.24 8.30 11.76
C ALA A 165 -7.89 8.17 12.49
N GLU A 166 -7.84 7.35 13.55
CA GLU A 166 -6.63 7.06 14.32
C GLU A 166 -5.57 6.37 13.46
N GLN A 167 -5.94 5.27 12.78
CA GLN A 167 -5.01 4.48 11.95
C GLN A 167 -4.45 5.27 10.76
N LEU A 168 -5.27 6.12 10.15
CA LEU A 168 -4.86 6.91 9.00
C LEU A 168 -4.31 8.30 9.37
N SER A 169 -4.20 8.61 10.67
CA SER A 169 -3.74 9.90 11.20
C SER A 169 -4.49 11.10 10.59
N ILE A 170 -5.81 10.99 10.48
CA ILE A 170 -6.72 12.02 9.97
C ILE A 170 -7.83 12.33 10.98
N SER A 171 -8.59 13.41 10.77
CA SER A 171 -9.72 13.72 11.64
C SER A 171 -10.93 12.81 11.36
N SER A 172 -11.75 12.53 12.40
CA SER A 172 -13.02 11.82 12.21
C SER A 172 -13.95 12.57 11.26
N LYS A 173 -13.87 13.90 11.19
CA LYS A 173 -14.59 14.71 10.21
C LYS A 173 -14.15 14.41 8.78
N THR A 174 -12.86 14.22 8.57
CA THR A 174 -12.30 13.83 7.27
C THR A 174 -12.83 12.46 6.84
N VAL A 175 -12.87 11.48 7.75
CA VAL A 175 -13.47 10.15 7.48
C VAL A 175 -14.95 10.28 7.12
N SER A 176 -15.72 11.10 7.86
CA SER A 176 -17.13 11.33 7.56
C SER A 176 -17.35 11.98 6.18
N ASN A 177 -16.49 12.90 5.79
CA ASN A 177 -16.53 13.50 4.45
C ASN A 177 -16.26 12.43 3.36
N HIS A 178 -15.24 11.60 3.56
CA HIS A 178 -14.98 10.49 2.64
C HIS A 178 -16.14 9.50 2.57
N LEU A 179 -16.78 9.17 3.70
CA LEU A 179 -17.96 8.29 3.71
C LEU A 179 -19.09 8.88 2.86
N THR A 180 -19.35 10.18 2.96
CA THR A 180 -20.36 10.86 2.14
C THR A 180 -20.01 10.80 0.65
N LEU A 181 -18.77 11.05 0.30
CA LEU A 181 -18.29 10.96 -1.09
C LEU A 181 -18.38 9.53 -1.63
N LEU A 182 -17.97 8.54 -0.82
CA LEU A 182 -18.03 7.11 -1.18
C LEU A 182 -19.48 6.66 -1.42
N LYS A 183 -20.43 7.06 -0.55
CA LYS A 183 -21.85 6.78 -0.75
C LYS A 183 -22.35 7.32 -2.09
N SER A 184 -21.99 8.56 -2.41
CA SER A 184 -22.35 9.18 -3.69
C SER A 184 -21.72 8.46 -4.88
N LYS A 185 -20.42 8.17 -4.82
CA LYS A 185 -19.70 7.49 -5.92
C LYS A 185 -20.19 6.07 -6.17
N LEU A 186 -20.51 5.33 -5.10
CA LEU A 186 -20.97 3.94 -5.15
C LEU A 186 -22.48 3.81 -5.27
N GLN A 187 -23.22 4.93 -5.25
CA GLN A 187 -24.68 4.99 -5.32
C GLN A 187 -25.34 4.16 -4.20
N VAL A 188 -24.81 4.23 -2.99
CA VAL A 188 -25.36 3.61 -1.78
C VAL A 188 -25.86 4.66 -0.80
N SER A 189 -26.94 4.38 -0.09
CA SER A 189 -27.61 5.33 0.81
C SER A 189 -27.18 5.16 2.28
N SER A 190 -26.80 3.94 2.67
CA SER A 190 -26.48 3.61 4.06
C SER A 190 -25.07 3.02 4.21
N HIS A 191 -24.60 2.94 5.45
CA HIS A 191 -23.33 2.23 5.77
C HIS A 191 -23.50 0.71 5.56
N ALA A 192 -24.69 0.17 5.89
CA ALA A 192 -24.97 -1.24 5.69
C ALA A 192 -24.90 -1.64 4.21
N GLU A 193 -25.45 -0.83 3.30
CA GLU A 193 -25.33 -1.06 1.86
C GLU A 193 -23.87 -1.01 1.38
N LEU A 194 -23.04 -0.13 1.98
CA LEU A 194 -21.62 -0.07 1.66
C LEU A 194 -20.88 -1.34 2.10
N VAL A 195 -21.22 -1.90 3.28
CA VAL A 195 -20.69 -3.19 3.76
C VAL A 195 -21.12 -4.33 2.83
N HIS A 196 -22.42 -4.41 2.48
CA HIS A 196 -22.92 -5.40 1.53
C HIS A 196 -22.20 -5.32 0.18
N LEU A 197 -22.00 -4.11 -0.31
CA LEU A 197 -21.26 -3.89 -1.54
C LEU A 197 -19.83 -4.42 -1.46
N GLY A 198 -19.15 -4.22 -0.32
CA GLY A 198 -17.81 -4.76 -0.07
C GLY A 198 -17.78 -6.30 -0.07
N ILE A 199 -18.83 -6.94 0.44
CA ILE A 199 -18.99 -8.40 0.39
C ILE A 199 -19.21 -8.87 -1.05
N ASP A 200 -20.12 -8.24 -1.79
CA ASP A 200 -20.42 -8.57 -3.18
C ASP A 200 -19.22 -8.41 -4.11
N MET A 201 -18.36 -7.46 -3.79
CA MET A 201 -17.09 -7.23 -4.53
C MET A 201 -15.97 -8.22 -4.12
N GLY A 202 -16.20 -9.07 -3.12
CA GLY A 202 -15.20 -9.99 -2.58
C GLY A 202 -14.04 -9.30 -1.85
N VAL A 203 -14.17 -8.00 -1.53
CA VAL A 203 -13.16 -7.25 -0.75
C VAL A 203 -13.29 -7.50 0.75
N VAL A 204 -14.43 -8.03 1.19
CA VAL A 204 -14.66 -8.52 2.55
C VAL A 204 -14.93 -10.01 2.47
N ARG A 205 -14.04 -10.79 3.06
CA ARG A 205 -14.26 -12.23 3.23
C ARG A 205 -15.15 -12.43 4.45
N VAL A 206 -16.36 -12.92 4.25
CA VAL A 206 -17.20 -13.37 5.36
C VAL A 206 -16.65 -14.73 5.78
N ALA A 207 -16.14 -14.81 7.01
CA ALA A 207 -15.75 -16.11 7.59
C ALA A 207 -17.01 -16.99 7.65
N GLY A 208 -17.02 -18.10 6.91
CA GLY A 208 -18.04 -19.14 6.98
C GLY A 208 -17.82 -20.01 8.20
#